data_2a911a3b32baf6a2c99c7146caa6401c
#
_entry.id   2a911a3b32baf6a2c99c7146caa6401c
#
_cell.length_a   1.000
_cell.length_b   1.000
_cell.length_c   1.000
_cell.angle_alpha   90.00
_cell.angle_beta   90.00
_cell.angle_gamma   90.00
#
_symmetry.space_group_name_H-M   'P 1'
#
loop_
_entity.id
_entity.type
_entity.pdbx_description
1 polymer ?
#
loop_
_entity_poly.entity_id
_entity_poly.type
_entity_poly.pdbx_seq_one_letter_code
_entity_poly.pdbx_strand_id
1 'polypeptide(L)'
;IVIAHGKSELLLAEHIKSNLHLSIEIYAESNGKTSIQIDSLITVLGNNIFKNKIEFNKRYIVEEEKGVLKNFSLMPIMDLDDTSDYKKQKYISGEMFKNHWLNPYIIPIWNKNNLDEVLLDLKLIDKLPNNKEKGRLYRDLFPTNNGESDIQQVKNLMEKFEKSTRTNMQVFIKKCLDSL
;
A
#
# COMPACT_ATOMS: atom_id res chain seq x y z
N ILE A 1 -8.46 -2.62 -1.26
CA ILE A 1 -7.83 -1.73 -2.25
C ILE A 1 -6.53 -1.17 -1.66
N VAL A 2 -5.49 -1.04 -2.48
CA VAL A 2 -4.22 -0.39 -2.14
C VAL A 2 -4.07 0.89 -2.98
N ILE A 3 -3.61 1.99 -2.36
CA ILE A 3 -3.10 3.17 -3.08
C ILE A 3 -1.59 3.17 -2.90
N ALA A 4 -0.85 2.95 -3.97
CA ALA A 4 0.62 2.91 -3.95
C ALA A 4 1.20 4.32 -4.15
N HIS A 5 2.13 4.73 -3.28
CA HIS A 5 2.89 5.98 -3.43
C HIS A 5 3.57 6.08 -4.79
N GLY A 6 4.28 5.03 -5.18
CA GLY A 6 5.04 4.98 -6.42
C GLY A 6 5.26 3.56 -6.94
N LYS A 7 6.29 3.40 -7.78
CA LYS A 7 6.57 2.13 -8.46
C LYS A 7 7.01 1.02 -7.51
N SER A 8 7.70 1.34 -6.43
CA SER A 8 8.19 0.38 -5.44
C SER A 8 7.04 -0.27 -4.68
N GLU A 9 6.13 0.54 -4.17
CA GLU A 9 4.95 0.11 -3.43
C GLU A 9 3.99 -0.65 -4.34
N LEU A 10 3.86 -0.22 -5.60
CA LEU A 10 3.09 -0.94 -6.61
C LEU A 10 3.63 -2.36 -6.82
N LEU A 11 4.94 -2.52 -7.05
CA LEU A 11 5.55 -3.83 -7.28
C LEU A 11 5.46 -4.75 -6.05
N LEU A 12 5.62 -4.19 -4.84
CA LEU A 12 5.40 -4.94 -3.60
C LEU A 12 3.94 -5.41 -3.46
N ALA A 13 2.98 -4.53 -3.74
CA ALA A 13 1.57 -4.89 -3.68
C ALA A 13 1.17 -5.92 -4.75
N GLU A 14 1.72 -5.81 -5.96
CA GLU A 14 1.55 -6.80 -7.04
C GLU A 14 2.13 -8.17 -6.66
N HIS A 15 3.30 -8.19 -6.01
CA HIS A 15 3.92 -9.42 -5.49
C HIS A 15 3.00 -10.12 -4.48
N ILE A 16 2.48 -9.39 -3.49
CA ILE A 16 1.59 -9.96 -2.46
C ILE A 16 0.28 -10.44 -3.10
N LYS A 17 -0.34 -9.62 -3.95
CA LYS A 17 -1.54 -9.98 -4.70
C LYS A 17 -1.36 -11.28 -5.46
N SER A 18 -0.26 -11.39 -6.22
CA SER A 18 0.05 -12.54 -7.07
C SER A 18 0.32 -13.81 -6.25
N ASN A 19 1.16 -13.72 -5.22
CA ASN A 19 1.55 -14.88 -4.42
C ASN A 19 0.44 -15.40 -3.50
N LEU A 20 -0.52 -14.56 -3.13
CA LEU A 20 -1.68 -14.96 -2.31
C LEU A 20 -2.96 -15.18 -3.13
N HIS A 21 -2.92 -14.96 -4.46
CA HIS A 21 -4.10 -15.04 -5.35
C HIS A 21 -5.30 -14.21 -4.87
N LEU A 22 -5.03 -13.04 -4.28
CA LEU A 22 -6.06 -12.17 -3.72
C LEU A 22 -6.63 -11.20 -4.77
N SER A 23 -7.91 -10.90 -4.65
CA SER A 23 -8.58 -9.87 -5.43
C SER A 23 -8.26 -8.47 -4.89
N ILE A 24 -6.97 -8.07 -4.94
CA ILE A 24 -6.53 -6.73 -4.54
C ILE A 24 -6.57 -5.81 -5.74
N GLU A 25 -7.32 -4.70 -5.63
CA GLU A 25 -7.23 -3.60 -6.60
C GLU A 25 -6.13 -2.63 -6.16
N ILE A 26 -5.23 -2.29 -7.08
CA ILE A 26 -4.09 -1.41 -6.79
C ILE A 26 -4.23 -0.15 -7.65
N TYR A 27 -4.35 0.99 -6.98
CA TYR A 27 -4.35 2.30 -7.59
C TYR A 27 -2.94 2.91 -7.49
N ALA A 28 -2.36 3.27 -8.63
CA ALA A 28 -1.08 3.95 -8.72
C ALA A 28 -1.13 4.97 -9.87
N GLU A 29 -0.71 6.20 -9.60
CA GLU A 29 -0.69 7.27 -10.61
C GLU A 29 0.26 6.90 -11.76
N SER A 30 -0.24 6.96 -13.02
CA SER A 30 0.54 6.62 -14.21
C SER A 30 1.29 5.27 -14.09
N ASN A 31 0.66 4.23 -13.52
CA ASN A 31 1.30 2.93 -13.21
C ASN A 31 2.56 3.06 -12.34
N GLY A 32 2.53 3.95 -11.36
CA GLY A 32 3.62 4.21 -10.43
C GLY A 32 4.76 5.04 -10.98
N LYS A 33 4.61 5.64 -12.17
CA LYS A 33 5.61 6.57 -12.74
C LYS A 33 5.56 7.95 -12.08
N THR A 34 4.40 8.33 -11.55
CA THR A 34 4.18 9.57 -10.79
C THR A 34 3.87 9.18 -9.36
N SER A 35 4.60 9.77 -8.40
CA SER A 35 4.38 9.51 -6.98
C SER A 35 3.14 10.24 -6.48
N ILE A 36 2.31 9.54 -5.70
CA ILE A 36 1.21 10.11 -4.93
C ILE A 36 1.77 10.49 -3.56
N GLN A 37 1.93 11.76 -3.30
CA GLN A 37 2.42 12.28 -2.03
C GLN A 37 1.31 12.39 -0.99
N ILE A 38 1.65 12.39 0.29
CA ILE A 38 0.67 12.57 1.39
C ILE A 38 -0.16 13.85 1.17
N ASP A 39 0.47 14.93 0.69
CA ASP A 39 -0.18 16.21 0.43
C ASP A 39 -1.26 16.13 -0.65
N SER A 40 -1.09 15.26 -1.64
CA SER A 40 -2.04 15.05 -2.73
C SER A 40 -3.07 13.94 -2.46
N LEU A 41 -2.86 13.12 -1.43
CA LEU A 41 -3.69 11.94 -1.16
C LEU A 41 -5.16 12.28 -0.93
N ILE A 42 -5.47 13.38 -0.22
CA ILE A 42 -6.85 13.84 -0.02
C ILE A 42 -7.49 14.25 -1.35
N THR A 43 -6.72 14.84 -2.25
CA THR A 43 -7.19 15.17 -3.61
C THR A 43 -7.48 13.90 -4.41
N VAL A 44 -6.62 12.89 -4.33
CA VAL A 44 -6.84 11.57 -4.95
C VAL A 44 -8.12 10.92 -4.43
N LEU A 45 -8.32 10.94 -3.11
CA LEU A 45 -9.53 10.41 -2.47
C LEU A 45 -10.79 11.23 -2.80
N GLY A 46 -10.65 12.54 -3.00
CA GLY A 46 -11.74 13.45 -3.41
C GLY A 46 -12.11 13.37 -4.89
N ASN A 47 -11.33 12.65 -5.70
CA ASN A 47 -11.55 12.55 -7.14
C ASN A 47 -12.29 11.28 -7.53
N ASN A 48 -13.09 11.40 -8.61
CA ASN A 48 -13.75 10.33 -9.36
C ASN A 48 -14.18 9.10 -8.53
N ILE A 49 -13.33 8.07 -8.50
CA ILE A 49 -13.66 6.73 -7.98
C ILE A 49 -13.91 6.73 -6.47
N PHE A 50 -13.14 7.51 -5.71
CA PHE A 50 -13.19 7.52 -4.24
C PHE A 50 -14.08 8.63 -3.67
N LYS A 51 -14.56 9.53 -4.51
CA LYS A 51 -15.27 10.75 -4.11
C LYS A 51 -16.48 10.49 -3.21
N ASN A 52 -17.28 9.50 -3.56
CA ASN A 52 -18.45 9.09 -2.80
C ASN A 52 -18.82 7.64 -3.13
N LYS A 53 -19.72 7.08 -2.36
CA LYS A 53 -20.15 5.68 -2.50
C LYS A 53 -20.75 5.35 -3.87
N ILE A 54 -21.44 6.29 -4.51
CA ILE A 54 -22.07 6.06 -5.83
C ILE A 54 -20.98 5.86 -6.88
N GLU A 55 -19.99 6.75 -6.93
CA GLU A 55 -18.88 6.65 -7.89
C GLU A 55 -17.99 5.43 -7.60
N PHE A 56 -17.79 5.12 -6.32
CA PHE A 56 -17.04 3.94 -5.88
C PHE A 56 -17.70 2.64 -6.37
N ASN A 57 -19.01 2.49 -6.16
CA ASN A 57 -19.76 1.28 -6.55
C ASN A 57 -19.90 1.10 -8.06
N LYS A 58 -19.66 2.14 -8.87
CA LYS A 58 -19.57 1.98 -10.33
C LYS A 58 -18.30 1.24 -10.76
N ARG A 59 -17.24 1.32 -9.96
CA ARG A 59 -15.95 0.74 -10.29
C ARG A 59 -15.67 -0.55 -9.53
N TYR A 60 -16.06 -0.61 -8.26
CA TYR A 60 -15.77 -1.71 -7.37
C TYR A 60 -17.04 -2.40 -6.90
N ILE A 61 -17.03 -3.72 -7.00
CA ILE A 61 -18.10 -4.56 -6.43
C ILE A 61 -17.63 -4.95 -5.04
N VAL A 62 -18.20 -4.31 -4.00
CA VAL A 62 -17.88 -4.61 -2.60
C VAL A 62 -19.17 -5.05 -1.91
N GLU A 63 -19.07 -6.13 -1.13
CA GLU A 63 -20.17 -6.62 -0.32
C GLU A 63 -20.59 -5.57 0.71
N GLU A 64 -21.91 -5.35 0.85
CA GLU A 64 -22.45 -4.37 1.76
C GLU A 64 -23.58 -4.97 2.59
N GLU A 65 -23.56 -4.67 3.89
CA GLU A 65 -24.67 -5.01 4.79
C GLU A 65 -25.07 -3.77 5.62
N LYS A 66 -26.33 -3.39 5.54
CA LYS A 66 -26.89 -2.24 6.28
C LYS A 66 -26.10 -0.94 6.12
N GLY A 67 -25.58 -0.68 4.91
CA GLY A 67 -24.81 0.52 4.62
C GLY A 67 -23.31 0.42 4.94
N VAL A 68 -22.86 -0.68 5.52
CA VAL A 68 -21.46 -0.93 5.91
C VAL A 68 -20.80 -1.86 4.90
N LEU A 69 -19.64 -1.46 4.37
CA LEU A 69 -18.83 -2.32 3.50
C LEU A 69 -18.26 -3.47 4.30
N LYS A 70 -18.37 -4.69 3.78
CA LYS A 70 -17.86 -5.91 4.40
C LYS A 70 -16.58 -6.36 3.72
N ASN A 71 -15.70 -6.99 4.49
CA ASN A 71 -14.44 -7.54 3.98
C ASN A 71 -13.64 -6.53 3.12
N PHE A 72 -13.74 -5.26 3.47
CA PHE A 72 -13.14 -4.17 2.73
C PHE A 72 -12.15 -3.36 3.58
N SER A 73 -11.02 -3.02 2.97
CA SER A 73 -10.06 -2.06 3.52
C SER A 73 -9.45 -1.25 2.39
N LEU A 74 -9.17 0.01 2.64
CA LEU A 74 -8.41 0.89 1.77
C LEU A 74 -7.07 1.19 2.46
N MET A 75 -5.97 0.76 1.86
CA MET A 75 -4.65 0.86 2.44
C MET A 75 -3.75 1.75 1.56
N PRO A 76 -3.69 3.06 1.81
CA PRO A 76 -2.67 3.89 1.20
C PRO A 76 -1.30 3.54 1.79
N ILE A 77 -0.30 3.32 0.92
CA ILE A 77 1.10 3.05 1.29
C ILE A 77 1.90 4.27 0.87
N MET A 78 2.39 5.05 1.85
CA MET A 78 3.03 6.34 1.60
C MET A 78 4.41 6.42 2.25
N ASP A 79 5.32 7.11 1.57
CA ASP A 79 6.60 7.52 2.13
C ASP A 79 6.41 8.83 2.92
N LEU A 80 7.12 8.98 4.05
CA LEU A 80 6.95 10.13 4.95
C LEU A 80 8.00 11.22 4.73
N ASP A 81 8.91 11.08 3.76
CA ASP A 81 10.03 12.01 3.55
C ASP A 81 9.63 13.33 2.86
N ASP A 82 8.50 13.36 2.19
CA ASP A 82 8.08 14.45 1.30
C ASP A 82 7.03 15.41 1.90
N THR A 83 6.79 15.35 3.21
CA THR A 83 5.79 16.22 3.86
C THR A 83 6.22 16.69 5.25
N SER A 84 5.53 17.70 5.80
CA SER A 84 5.79 18.24 7.13
C SER A 84 5.44 17.25 8.25
N ASP A 85 6.11 17.37 9.40
CA ASP A 85 5.87 16.48 10.56
C ASP A 85 4.41 16.53 11.06
N TYR A 86 3.77 17.69 10.97
CA TYR A 86 2.35 17.82 11.28
C TYR A 86 1.46 16.96 10.39
N LYS A 87 1.71 16.94 9.08
CA LYS A 87 0.95 16.12 8.14
C LYS A 87 1.28 14.64 8.28
N LYS A 88 2.55 14.29 8.56
CA LYS A 88 2.95 12.90 8.88
C LYS A 88 2.12 12.36 10.03
N GLN A 89 2.02 13.11 11.15
CA GLN A 89 1.24 12.68 12.30
C GLN A 89 -0.24 12.51 11.97
N LYS A 90 -0.82 13.43 11.21
CA LYS A 90 -2.21 13.31 10.74
C LYS A 90 -2.44 12.11 9.82
N TYR A 91 -1.46 11.78 8.98
CA TYR A 91 -1.53 10.60 8.14
C TYR A 91 -1.45 9.33 8.98
N ILE A 92 -0.41 9.18 9.81
CA ILE A 92 -0.18 8.00 10.65
C ILE A 92 -1.37 7.73 11.58
N SER A 93 -1.94 8.77 12.19
CA SER A 93 -3.10 8.65 13.08
C SER A 93 -4.43 8.42 12.35
N GLY A 94 -4.46 8.58 11.03
CA GLY A 94 -5.70 8.56 10.24
C GLY A 94 -6.54 9.85 10.35
N GLU A 95 -6.13 10.84 11.16
CA GLU A 95 -6.90 12.08 11.36
C GLU A 95 -7.16 12.83 10.06
N MET A 96 -6.25 12.74 9.08
CA MET A 96 -6.43 13.40 7.79
C MET A 96 -7.64 12.89 7.01
N PHE A 97 -8.13 11.70 7.31
CA PHE A 97 -9.25 11.04 6.61
C PHE A 97 -10.61 11.23 7.29
N LYS A 98 -10.66 11.87 8.48
CA LYS A 98 -11.86 11.94 9.33
C LYS A 98 -13.14 12.42 8.65
N ASN A 99 -13.02 13.27 7.63
CA ASN A 99 -14.14 13.81 6.88
C ASN A 99 -14.46 13.04 5.59
N HIS A 100 -13.73 11.96 5.30
CA HIS A 100 -13.96 11.15 4.10
C HIS A 100 -14.90 9.99 4.42
N TRP A 101 -15.83 9.66 3.54
CA TRP A 101 -16.80 8.58 3.76
C TRP A 101 -16.16 7.19 3.92
N LEU A 102 -14.96 6.97 3.34
CA LEU A 102 -14.17 5.76 3.51
C LEU A 102 -13.35 5.73 4.81
N ASN A 103 -13.37 6.79 5.64
CA ASN A 103 -12.56 6.87 6.85
C ASN A 103 -12.61 5.60 7.73
N PRO A 104 -13.76 4.94 7.96
CA PRO A 104 -13.82 3.73 8.79
C PRO A 104 -13.03 2.53 8.22
N TYR A 105 -12.67 2.59 6.95
CA TYR A 105 -12.01 1.49 6.21
C TYR A 105 -10.56 1.80 5.86
N ILE A 106 -10.07 3.02 6.12
CA ILE A 106 -8.72 3.44 5.77
C ILE A 106 -7.74 2.97 6.84
N ILE A 107 -6.72 2.24 6.40
CA ILE A 107 -5.59 1.79 7.23
C ILE A 107 -4.32 2.41 6.64
N PRO A 108 -3.77 3.48 7.24
CA PRO A 108 -2.55 4.11 6.73
C PRO A 108 -1.35 3.17 6.87
N ILE A 109 -0.65 2.95 5.77
CA ILE A 109 0.60 2.21 5.73
C ILE A 109 1.72 3.19 5.35
N TRP A 110 2.81 3.18 6.10
CA TRP A 110 3.84 4.19 5.96
C TRP A 110 5.27 3.61 6.02
N ASN A 111 6.18 4.31 5.36
CA ASN A 111 7.62 4.15 5.50
C ASN A 111 8.20 5.47 6.07
N LYS A 112 9.06 5.40 7.08
CA LYS A 112 9.57 6.58 7.82
C LYS A 112 10.23 7.61 6.91
N ASN A 113 11.07 7.16 5.98
CA ASN A 113 11.56 7.95 4.87
C ASN A 113 10.92 7.39 3.60
N ASN A 114 11.52 6.38 3.00
CA ASN A 114 11.01 5.70 1.82
C ASN A 114 11.22 4.18 1.93
N LEU A 115 10.56 3.43 1.07
CA LEU A 115 10.64 1.97 1.08
C LEU A 115 12.07 1.47 0.80
N ASP A 116 12.87 2.14 -0.04
CA ASP A 116 14.25 1.71 -0.34
C ASP A 116 15.11 1.67 0.94
N GLU A 117 15.00 2.70 1.79
CA GLU A 117 15.72 2.76 3.06
C GLU A 117 15.25 1.69 4.06
N VAL A 118 13.96 1.39 4.07
CA VAL A 118 13.42 0.28 4.89
C VAL A 118 14.00 -1.05 4.43
N LEU A 119 14.06 -1.31 3.11
CA LEU A 119 14.63 -2.54 2.56
C LEU A 119 16.12 -2.67 2.83
N LEU A 120 16.87 -1.56 2.80
CA LEU A 120 18.29 -1.53 3.15
C LEU A 120 18.50 -1.84 4.64
N ASP A 121 17.72 -1.23 5.54
CA ASP A 121 17.75 -1.47 6.98
C ASP A 121 17.46 -2.93 7.33
N LEU A 122 16.52 -3.54 6.61
CA LEU A 122 16.17 -4.96 6.73
C LEU A 122 17.13 -5.92 6.02
N LYS A 123 18.20 -5.40 5.40
CA LYS A 123 19.17 -6.19 4.62
C LYS A 123 18.52 -7.03 3.50
N LEU A 124 17.42 -6.53 2.95
CA LEU A 124 16.77 -7.09 1.77
C LEU A 124 17.44 -6.60 0.47
N ILE A 125 18.16 -5.49 0.55
CA ILE A 125 19.04 -4.95 -0.49
C ILE A 125 20.36 -4.53 0.16
N ASP A 126 21.45 -4.58 -0.63
CA ASP A 126 22.78 -4.27 -0.12
C ASP A 126 23.13 -2.77 -0.23
N LYS A 127 22.46 -2.05 -1.12
CA LYS A 127 22.65 -0.61 -1.35
C LYS A 127 21.38 0.02 -1.90
N LEU A 128 21.27 1.34 -1.73
CA LEU A 128 20.18 2.10 -2.33
C LEU A 128 20.27 2.05 -3.87
N PRO A 129 19.18 1.66 -4.56
CA PRO A 129 19.19 1.57 -6.01
C PRO A 129 19.12 2.96 -6.65
N ASN A 130 19.79 3.12 -7.79
CA ASN A 130 19.53 4.28 -8.64
C ASN A 130 18.25 4.08 -9.47
N ASN A 131 17.72 5.16 -10.05
CA ASN A 131 16.44 5.14 -10.79
C ASN A 131 16.42 4.15 -11.96
N LYS A 132 17.56 3.86 -12.60
CA LYS A 132 17.65 2.93 -13.73
C LYS A 132 17.61 1.47 -13.28
N GLU A 133 18.21 1.18 -12.13
CA GLU A 133 18.30 -0.17 -11.56
C GLU A 133 17.04 -0.55 -10.75
N LYS A 134 16.38 0.45 -10.15
CA LYS A 134 15.28 0.28 -9.22
C LYS A 134 14.18 -0.67 -9.73
N GLY A 135 13.71 -0.47 -10.95
CA GLY A 135 12.64 -1.29 -11.51
C GLY A 135 13.02 -2.76 -11.74
N ARG A 136 14.30 -3.06 -12.04
CA ARG A 136 14.80 -4.44 -12.15
C ARG A 136 14.94 -5.07 -10.76
N LEU A 137 15.65 -4.38 -9.87
CA LEU A 137 15.86 -4.84 -8.47
C LEU A 137 14.53 -5.20 -7.79
N TYR A 138 13.51 -4.37 -7.94
CA TYR A 138 12.22 -4.63 -7.30
C TYR A 138 11.46 -5.81 -7.92
N ARG A 139 11.58 -6.04 -9.22
CA ARG A 139 11.01 -7.26 -9.83
C ARG A 139 11.75 -8.53 -9.41
N ASP A 140 13.06 -8.43 -9.20
CA ASP A 140 13.87 -9.55 -8.73
C ASP A 140 13.59 -9.83 -7.23
N LEU A 141 13.35 -8.79 -6.43
CA LEU A 141 13.06 -8.88 -5.01
C LEU A 141 11.61 -9.29 -4.73
N PHE A 142 10.68 -8.82 -5.54
CA PHE A 142 9.24 -9.05 -5.44
C PHE A 142 8.69 -9.69 -6.72
N PRO A 143 9.08 -10.92 -7.03
CA PRO A 143 8.60 -11.59 -8.23
C PRO A 143 7.09 -11.85 -8.13
N THR A 144 6.38 -11.62 -9.24
CA THR A 144 5.00 -12.06 -9.36
C THR A 144 4.97 -13.53 -9.73
N ASN A 145 4.13 -14.30 -9.05
CA ASN A 145 3.96 -15.72 -9.31
C ASN A 145 2.62 -15.94 -10.04
N ASN A 146 2.65 -16.60 -11.20
CA ASN A 146 1.46 -16.99 -11.94
C ASN A 146 1.09 -18.49 -11.73
N GLY A 147 1.83 -19.17 -10.85
CA GLY A 147 1.67 -20.59 -10.51
C GLY A 147 0.94 -20.80 -9.19
N GLU A 148 1.49 -21.68 -8.37
CA GLU A 148 0.94 -21.95 -7.04
C GLU A 148 1.18 -20.79 -6.06
N SER A 149 0.27 -20.66 -5.10
CA SER A 149 0.39 -19.67 -4.02
C SER A 149 1.66 -19.91 -3.20
N ASP A 150 2.42 -18.85 -2.92
CA ASP A 150 3.59 -18.90 -2.03
C ASP A 150 3.32 -18.12 -0.73
N ILE A 151 2.40 -18.64 0.05
CA ILE A 151 2.02 -18.09 1.35
C ILE A 151 3.24 -17.99 2.28
N GLN A 152 4.15 -18.96 2.23
CA GLN A 152 5.32 -18.97 3.12
C GLN A 152 6.29 -17.83 2.79
N GLN A 153 6.48 -17.53 1.50
CA GLN A 153 7.30 -16.39 1.09
C GLN A 153 6.73 -15.07 1.64
N VAL A 154 5.41 -14.89 1.55
CA VAL A 154 4.74 -13.69 2.05
C VAL A 154 4.80 -13.61 3.58
N LYS A 155 4.65 -14.71 4.30
CA LYS A 155 4.85 -14.76 5.77
C LYS A 155 6.27 -14.40 6.16
N ASN A 156 7.26 -14.97 5.49
CA ASN A 156 8.67 -14.64 5.74
C ASN A 156 8.96 -13.15 5.50
N LEU A 157 8.34 -12.56 4.47
CA LEU A 157 8.46 -11.13 4.20
C LEU A 157 7.80 -10.30 5.31
N MET A 158 6.62 -10.68 5.78
CA MET A 158 5.94 -10.03 6.91
C MET A 158 6.83 -10.02 8.16
N GLU A 159 7.39 -11.18 8.54
CA GLU A 159 8.28 -11.31 9.71
C GLU A 159 9.54 -10.43 9.61
N LYS A 160 10.03 -10.18 8.39
CA LYS A 160 11.13 -9.23 8.17
C LYS A 160 10.67 -7.79 8.45
N PHE A 161 9.52 -7.38 7.90
CA PHE A 161 8.97 -6.04 8.14
C PHE A 161 8.61 -5.79 9.61
N GLU A 162 8.17 -6.81 10.36
CA GLU A 162 7.92 -6.71 11.81
C GLU A 162 9.15 -6.30 12.64
N LYS A 163 10.35 -6.57 12.13
CA LYS A 163 11.61 -6.21 12.81
C LYS A 163 11.99 -4.74 12.62
N SER A 164 11.35 -4.03 11.71
CA SER A 164 11.64 -2.63 11.44
C SER A 164 10.74 -1.70 12.25
N THR A 165 11.33 -0.68 12.86
CA THR A 165 10.60 0.44 13.47
C THR A 165 10.40 1.60 12.49
N ARG A 166 10.80 1.42 11.23
CA ARG A 166 10.76 2.45 10.19
C ARG A 166 9.58 2.31 9.24
N THR A 167 8.72 1.32 9.47
CA THR A 167 7.53 1.06 8.66
C THR A 167 6.48 0.31 9.47
N ASN A 168 5.24 0.34 9.02
CA ASN A 168 4.19 -0.57 9.46
C ASN A 168 3.69 -1.48 8.33
N MET A 169 4.54 -1.78 7.34
CA MET A 169 4.20 -2.60 6.16
C MET A 169 3.68 -3.99 6.54
N GLN A 170 4.12 -4.54 7.67
CA GLN A 170 3.60 -5.81 8.20
C GLN A 170 2.07 -5.78 8.43
N VAL A 171 1.49 -4.60 8.72
CA VAL A 171 0.02 -4.46 8.89
C VAL A 171 -0.70 -4.73 7.57
N PHE A 172 -0.17 -4.21 6.44
CA PHE A 172 -0.69 -4.49 5.11
C PHE A 172 -0.60 -5.98 4.77
N ILE A 173 0.58 -6.58 4.95
CA ILE A 173 0.81 -7.99 4.62
C ILE A 173 -0.06 -8.89 5.49
N LYS A 174 -0.12 -8.62 6.80
CA LYS A 174 -0.99 -9.35 7.72
C LYS A 174 -2.46 -9.29 7.28
N LYS A 175 -2.96 -8.09 6.93
CA LYS A 175 -4.34 -7.94 6.47
C LYS A 175 -4.63 -8.77 5.21
N CYS A 176 -3.64 -8.91 4.32
CA CYS A 176 -3.74 -9.77 3.14
C CYS A 176 -3.77 -11.25 3.53
N LEU A 177 -2.91 -11.70 4.44
CA LEU A 177 -2.89 -13.08 4.94
C LEU A 177 -4.18 -13.46 5.69
N ASP A 178 -4.75 -12.54 6.47
CA ASP A 178 -6.00 -12.73 7.20
C ASP A 178 -7.23 -12.81 6.27
N SER A 179 -7.06 -12.52 4.97
CA SER A 179 -8.12 -12.56 3.95
C SER A 179 -8.13 -13.87 3.13
N LEU A 180 -7.22 -14.82 3.43
CA LEU A 180 -7.20 -16.17 2.86
C LEU A 180 -8.21 -17.07 3.56
#